data_36e7a678e6e4c3dc9b7e5e1d88931f98
#
_entry.id   36e7a678e6e4c3dc9b7e5e1d88931f98
#
_cell.length_a   1.000
_cell.length_b   1.000
_cell.length_c   1.000
_cell.angle_alpha   90.00
_cell.angle_beta   90.00
_cell.angle_gamma   90.00
#
_symmetry.space_group_name_H-M   'P 1'
#
loop_
_entity.id
_entity.type
_entity.pdbx_description
1 polymer ?
#
loop_
_entity_poly.entity_id
_entity_poly.type
_entity_poly.pdbx_seq_one_letter_code
_entity_poly.pdbx_strand_id
1 'polypeptide(L)'
;VFLYPNEEEVMVIYCFAGEASAYSDNDYLESYGEGYDDYEYIDLKETTVSGTLGKLHTYYAYVSDIDYKISSFYFTIGGDLMSVDYFCPLLSSADAMQPLQNVMQTLQISENANTASSAPASSTGGSGTQDAYGEGMYKIGSDLPAGEYVLLPASEFSAYYAVSSTSSGKVEDILDNDNFDGRRYLTVADGQYLTIQRCTMVPLDKAPAVDTSSGVVPEGMYRVGTDIPAGEYKLHNNSDFDGYYEVRSSSIAEEGFDSIITNDNFSGDVYVTVENGQYLVVNRAELNLPK
;
A
#
# COMPACT_ATOMS: atom_id res chain seq x y z
N VAL A 1 0.54 1.36 -7.09
CA VAL A 1 1.25 2.49 -7.71
C VAL A 1 2.61 1.98 -8.14
N PHE A 2 2.95 2.10 -9.42
CA PHE A 2 4.28 1.77 -9.92
C PHE A 2 4.94 3.06 -10.33
N LEU A 3 6.07 3.41 -9.72
CA LEU A 3 6.89 4.54 -10.13
C LEU A 3 7.86 4.08 -11.22
N TYR A 4 7.92 4.80 -12.34
CA TYR A 4 8.95 4.63 -13.37
C TYR A 4 10.23 5.39 -12.98
N PRO A 5 11.42 5.01 -13.52
CA PRO A 5 12.72 5.54 -13.07
C PRO A 5 12.95 7.04 -13.30
N ASN A 6 12.01 7.75 -13.88
CA ASN A 6 12.05 9.21 -14.04
C ASN A 6 10.93 9.81 -13.20
N GLU A 7 11.03 9.75 -11.89
CA GLU A 7 10.30 10.39 -10.79
C GLU A 7 8.95 11.11 -11.04
N GLU A 8 8.57 11.35 -12.29
CA GLU A 8 7.37 12.09 -12.71
C GLU A 8 6.34 11.20 -13.44
N GLU A 9 6.73 10.01 -13.91
CA GLU A 9 5.81 9.08 -14.56
C GLU A 9 5.24 8.09 -13.53
N VAL A 10 3.92 8.01 -13.42
CA VAL A 10 3.23 7.16 -12.44
C VAL A 10 2.32 6.19 -13.17
N MET A 11 2.30 4.93 -12.72
CA MET A 11 1.32 3.95 -13.16
C MET A 11 0.53 3.43 -11.95
N VAL A 12 -0.78 3.40 -12.09
CA VAL A 12 -1.70 2.94 -11.04
C VAL A 12 -2.61 1.86 -11.61
N ILE A 13 -2.83 0.80 -10.85
CA ILE A 13 -3.78 -0.27 -11.22
C ILE A 13 -4.95 -0.21 -10.24
N TYR A 14 -6.17 -0.15 -10.78
CA TYR A 14 -7.41 -0.21 -10.03
C TYR A 14 -8.18 -1.50 -10.36
N CYS A 15 -8.89 -2.02 -9.39
CA CYS A 15 -9.85 -3.09 -9.55
C CYS A 15 -11.19 -2.63 -8.97
N PHE A 16 -12.23 -2.62 -9.80
CA PHE A 16 -13.61 -2.28 -9.43
C PHE A 16 -14.40 -3.58 -9.36
N ALA A 17 -14.46 -4.15 -8.16
CA ALA A 17 -15.04 -5.48 -7.94
C ALA A 17 -16.54 -5.51 -8.26
N GLY A 18 -16.95 -6.49 -9.08
CA GLY A 18 -18.35 -6.65 -9.48
C GLY A 18 -18.83 -5.69 -10.57
N GLU A 19 -17.97 -4.80 -11.08
CA GLU A 19 -18.37 -3.73 -12.03
C GLU A 19 -18.04 -4.05 -13.50
N ALA A 20 -17.86 -5.32 -13.89
CA ALA A 20 -17.59 -5.67 -15.28
C ALA A 20 -18.63 -5.13 -16.27
N SER A 21 -19.90 -4.95 -15.86
CA SER A 21 -20.97 -4.39 -16.71
C SER A 21 -20.73 -2.92 -17.09
N ALA A 22 -20.00 -2.17 -16.26
CA ALA A 22 -19.66 -0.78 -16.51
C ALA A 22 -18.67 -0.61 -17.70
N TYR A 23 -17.96 -1.67 -18.07
CA TYR A 23 -17.09 -1.66 -19.26
C TYR A 23 -17.82 -1.25 -20.55
N SER A 24 -19.10 -1.55 -20.67
CA SER A 24 -19.91 -1.19 -21.87
C SER A 24 -20.40 0.27 -21.86
N ASP A 25 -20.34 0.95 -20.72
CA ASP A 25 -20.78 2.33 -20.53
C ASP A 25 -19.59 3.30 -20.66
N ASN A 26 -19.52 3.99 -21.80
CA ASN A 26 -18.43 4.93 -22.06
C ASN A 26 -18.51 6.16 -21.14
N ASP A 27 -19.73 6.66 -20.87
CA ASP A 27 -19.93 7.82 -20.01
C ASP A 27 -19.43 7.51 -18.59
N TYR A 28 -19.66 6.27 -18.12
CA TYR A 28 -19.13 5.80 -16.84
C TYR A 28 -17.58 5.76 -16.82
N LEU A 29 -16.96 5.23 -17.89
CA LEU A 29 -15.49 5.17 -17.98
C LEU A 29 -14.86 6.57 -18.09
N GLU A 30 -15.50 7.50 -18.79
CA GLU A 30 -15.03 8.89 -18.91
C GLU A 30 -15.15 9.65 -17.59
N SER A 31 -16.17 9.34 -16.76
CA SER A 31 -16.41 10.00 -15.47
C SER A 31 -15.25 9.87 -14.48
N TYR A 32 -14.41 8.84 -14.62
CA TYR A 32 -13.20 8.74 -13.78
C TYR A 32 -12.19 9.84 -14.07
N GLY A 33 -12.06 10.28 -15.33
CA GLY A 33 -11.22 11.41 -15.69
C GLY A 33 -11.80 12.75 -15.21
N GLU A 34 -13.11 12.90 -15.25
CA GLU A 34 -13.81 14.13 -14.83
C GLU A 34 -13.61 14.46 -13.33
N GLY A 35 -13.16 13.51 -12.53
CA GLY A 35 -12.84 13.73 -11.12
C GLY A 35 -11.55 14.51 -10.86
N TYR A 36 -10.71 14.73 -11.87
CA TYR A 36 -9.47 15.50 -11.76
C TYR A 36 -9.69 16.97 -12.10
N ASP A 37 -8.87 17.85 -11.54
CA ASP A 37 -8.85 19.27 -11.89
C ASP A 37 -8.36 19.44 -13.34
N ASP A 38 -8.86 20.49 -14.03
CA ASP A 38 -8.53 20.83 -15.41
C ASP A 38 -8.62 19.66 -16.41
N TYR A 39 -9.60 18.77 -16.19
CA TYR A 39 -9.88 17.64 -17.08
C TYR A 39 -10.21 18.12 -18.51
N GLU A 40 -9.45 17.60 -19.50
CA GLU A 40 -9.70 17.81 -20.92
C GLU A 40 -9.68 16.47 -21.65
N TYR A 41 -10.85 16.06 -22.16
CA TYR A 41 -11.03 14.82 -22.92
C TYR A 41 -10.25 14.85 -24.25
N ILE A 42 -9.57 13.74 -24.58
CA ILE A 42 -8.89 13.55 -25.86
C ILE A 42 -9.60 12.47 -26.67
N ASP A 43 -9.60 11.22 -26.21
CA ASP A 43 -10.29 10.10 -26.86
C ASP A 43 -10.58 8.95 -25.91
N LEU A 44 -11.58 8.14 -26.26
CA LEU A 44 -11.85 6.82 -25.69
C LEU A 44 -12.07 5.84 -26.84
N LYS A 45 -11.17 4.85 -26.97
CA LYS A 45 -11.19 3.92 -28.11
C LYS A 45 -10.92 2.49 -27.67
N GLU A 46 -11.52 1.54 -28.39
CA GLU A 46 -11.15 0.12 -28.26
C GLU A 46 -9.74 -0.12 -28.79
N THR A 47 -8.95 -0.87 -28.05
CA THR A 47 -7.60 -1.25 -28.43
C THR A 47 -7.20 -2.57 -27.78
N THR A 48 -6.08 -3.13 -28.20
CA THR A 48 -5.50 -4.33 -27.61
C THR A 48 -4.11 -4.02 -27.07
N VAL A 49 -3.89 -4.29 -25.78
CA VAL A 49 -2.60 -4.12 -25.10
C VAL A 49 -2.11 -5.48 -24.64
N SER A 50 -0.97 -5.92 -25.15
CA SER A 50 -0.37 -7.24 -24.84
C SER A 50 -1.34 -8.43 -24.95
N GLY A 51 -2.22 -8.40 -25.97
CA GLY A 51 -3.20 -9.45 -26.22
C GLY A 51 -4.52 -9.29 -25.46
N THR A 52 -4.63 -8.35 -24.55
CA THR A 52 -5.87 -8.05 -23.81
C THR A 52 -6.66 -6.97 -24.56
N LEU A 53 -7.90 -7.30 -24.95
CA LEU A 53 -8.84 -6.33 -25.52
C LEU A 53 -9.37 -5.42 -24.42
N GLY A 54 -9.38 -4.11 -24.67
CA GLY A 54 -9.84 -3.12 -23.71
C GLY A 54 -10.19 -1.80 -24.36
N LYS A 55 -10.48 -0.80 -23.53
CA LYS A 55 -10.73 0.58 -23.94
C LYS A 55 -9.65 1.47 -23.36
N LEU A 56 -9.01 2.29 -24.20
CA LEU A 56 -8.02 3.27 -23.81
C LEU A 56 -8.67 4.66 -23.81
N HIS A 57 -8.81 5.23 -22.63
CA HIS A 57 -9.24 6.61 -22.39
C HIS A 57 -8.01 7.48 -22.22
N THR A 58 -7.92 8.55 -23.01
CA THR A 58 -6.81 9.50 -22.94
C THR A 58 -7.35 10.90 -22.69
N TYR A 59 -6.75 11.61 -21.74
CA TYR A 59 -7.18 12.95 -21.34
C TYR A 59 -6.03 13.73 -20.71
N TYR A 60 -6.18 15.06 -20.61
CA TYR A 60 -5.32 15.90 -19.79
C TYR A 60 -5.96 16.15 -18.43
N ALA A 61 -5.14 16.29 -17.41
CA ALA A 61 -5.59 16.61 -16.07
C ALA A 61 -4.45 17.21 -15.22
N TYR A 62 -4.83 18.04 -14.25
CA TYR A 62 -3.91 18.61 -13.27
C TYR A 62 -3.97 17.81 -11.98
N VAL A 63 -2.84 17.27 -11.54
CA VAL A 63 -2.75 16.40 -10.36
C VAL A 63 -1.53 16.78 -9.55
N SER A 64 -1.70 17.14 -8.28
CA SER A 64 -0.60 17.45 -7.36
C SER A 64 0.41 18.46 -7.90
N ASP A 65 -0.09 19.57 -8.43
CA ASP A 65 0.69 20.68 -9.01
C ASP A 65 1.44 20.36 -10.33
N ILE A 66 1.05 19.26 -11.03
CA ILE A 66 1.64 18.85 -12.30
C ILE A 66 0.55 18.61 -13.35
N ASP A 67 0.78 19.10 -14.56
CA ASP A 67 -0.06 18.79 -15.73
C ASP A 67 0.34 17.45 -16.32
N TYR A 68 -0.61 16.52 -16.40
CA TYR A 68 -0.44 15.19 -16.95
C TYR A 68 -1.25 14.96 -18.22
N LYS A 69 -0.70 14.16 -19.11
CA LYS A 69 -1.46 13.36 -20.08
C LYS A 69 -1.68 11.99 -19.46
N ILE A 70 -2.92 11.64 -19.17
CA ILE A 70 -3.28 10.38 -18.53
C ILE A 70 -3.85 9.43 -19.60
N SER A 71 -3.45 8.16 -19.53
CA SER A 71 -3.93 7.09 -20.40
C SER A 71 -4.40 5.92 -19.54
N SER A 72 -5.72 5.78 -19.41
CA SER A 72 -6.38 4.74 -18.61
C SER A 72 -6.83 3.59 -19.51
N PHE A 73 -6.25 2.43 -19.36
CA PHE A 73 -6.63 1.22 -20.09
C PHE A 73 -7.59 0.36 -19.28
N TYR A 74 -8.85 0.33 -19.70
CA TYR A 74 -9.92 -0.43 -19.07
C TYR A 74 -10.11 -1.78 -19.73
N PHE A 75 -10.26 -2.85 -18.94
CA PHE A 75 -10.56 -4.20 -19.38
C PHE A 75 -11.29 -4.97 -18.27
N THR A 76 -11.82 -6.15 -18.58
CA THR A 76 -12.55 -6.94 -17.59
C THR A 76 -11.87 -8.27 -17.30
N ILE A 77 -11.92 -8.70 -16.03
CA ILE A 77 -11.47 -10.03 -15.61
C ILE A 77 -12.58 -10.64 -14.76
N GLY A 78 -13.15 -11.75 -15.21
CA GLY A 78 -14.25 -12.38 -14.52
C GLY A 78 -15.46 -11.42 -14.41
N GLY A 79 -15.82 -11.03 -13.19
CA GLY A 79 -16.89 -10.10 -12.89
C GLY A 79 -16.45 -8.66 -12.63
N ASP A 80 -15.15 -8.38 -12.71
CA ASP A 80 -14.56 -7.13 -12.27
C ASP A 80 -14.13 -6.24 -13.44
N LEU A 81 -14.23 -4.91 -13.27
CA LEU A 81 -13.64 -3.91 -14.15
C LEU A 81 -12.24 -3.59 -13.64
N MET A 82 -11.25 -3.61 -14.52
CA MET A 82 -9.87 -3.25 -14.24
C MET A 82 -9.50 -1.98 -14.96
N SER A 83 -8.67 -1.14 -14.34
CA SER A 83 -7.98 -0.01 -15.00
C SER A 83 -6.50 -0.05 -14.74
N VAL A 84 -5.71 0.24 -15.78
CA VAL A 84 -4.28 0.53 -15.69
C VAL A 84 -4.07 1.95 -16.19
N ASP A 85 -3.79 2.87 -15.27
CA ASP A 85 -3.66 4.29 -15.57
C ASP A 85 -2.20 4.70 -15.61
N TYR A 86 -1.77 5.26 -16.72
CA TYR A 86 -0.44 5.81 -16.92
C TYR A 86 -0.48 7.33 -16.95
N PHE A 87 0.20 7.95 -15.99
CA PHE A 87 0.36 9.39 -15.83
C PHE A 87 1.69 9.81 -16.47
N CYS A 88 1.65 10.57 -17.56
CA CYS A 88 2.81 11.10 -18.25
C CYS A 88 2.80 12.63 -18.14
N PRO A 89 3.78 13.26 -17.46
CA PRO A 89 3.89 14.71 -17.41
C PRO A 89 3.96 15.32 -18.81
N LEU A 90 3.32 16.48 -19.04
CA LEU A 90 3.29 17.12 -20.36
C LEU A 90 4.68 17.49 -20.91
N LEU A 91 5.67 17.62 -20.05
CA LEU A 91 7.06 17.86 -20.45
C LEU A 91 7.77 16.59 -20.95
N SER A 92 7.19 15.41 -20.73
CA SER A 92 7.71 14.14 -21.23
C SER A 92 7.20 13.86 -22.65
N SER A 93 8.06 13.34 -23.51
CA SER A 93 7.69 12.91 -24.86
C SER A 93 7.29 11.44 -24.94
N ALA A 94 7.08 10.76 -23.80
CA ALA A 94 6.81 9.34 -23.73
C ALA A 94 5.44 8.98 -24.33
N ASP A 95 5.39 7.87 -25.08
CA ASP A 95 4.15 7.28 -25.58
C ASP A 95 3.62 6.29 -24.53
N ALA A 96 2.37 6.44 -24.15
CA ALA A 96 1.69 5.57 -23.17
C ALA A 96 1.68 4.08 -23.55
N MET A 97 1.76 3.74 -24.83
CA MET A 97 1.59 2.37 -25.29
C MET A 97 2.70 1.42 -24.80
N GLN A 98 3.96 1.86 -24.81
CA GLN A 98 5.06 1.01 -24.36
C GLN A 98 5.02 0.73 -22.85
N PRO A 99 4.84 1.71 -21.98
CA PRO A 99 4.62 1.49 -20.54
C PRO A 99 3.44 0.57 -20.25
N LEU A 100 2.27 0.80 -20.86
CA LEU A 100 1.10 -0.06 -20.71
C LEU A 100 1.37 -1.49 -21.16
N GLN A 101 2.05 -1.70 -22.29
CA GLN A 101 2.43 -3.03 -22.79
C GLN A 101 3.34 -3.76 -21.78
N ASN A 102 4.34 -3.07 -21.24
CA ASN A 102 5.27 -3.64 -20.28
C ASN A 102 4.53 -4.14 -19.02
N VAL A 103 3.63 -3.34 -18.47
CA VAL A 103 2.84 -3.72 -17.30
C VAL A 103 1.89 -4.87 -17.64
N MET A 104 1.16 -4.80 -18.75
CA MET A 104 0.23 -5.86 -19.15
C MET A 104 0.93 -7.20 -19.44
N GLN A 105 2.20 -7.20 -19.88
CA GLN A 105 3.00 -8.41 -20.04
C GLN A 105 3.42 -9.03 -18.70
N THR A 106 3.60 -8.22 -17.67
CA THR A 106 4.00 -8.68 -16.33
C THR A 106 2.80 -9.01 -15.45
N LEU A 107 1.60 -8.51 -15.78
CA LEU A 107 0.36 -8.88 -15.12
C LEU A 107 0.08 -10.39 -15.38
N GLN A 108 0.42 -11.22 -14.41
CA GLN A 108 -0.02 -12.62 -14.38
C GLN A 108 -1.46 -12.66 -13.88
N ILE A 109 -2.40 -12.62 -14.81
CA ILE A 109 -3.81 -12.86 -14.51
C ILE A 109 -3.94 -14.37 -14.23
N SER A 110 -3.91 -14.77 -12.97
CA SER A 110 -4.28 -16.13 -12.61
C SER A 110 -5.81 -16.20 -12.63
N GLU A 111 -6.38 -16.90 -13.60
CA GLU A 111 -7.80 -17.25 -13.65
C GLU A 111 -8.24 -18.19 -12.49
N ASN A 112 -7.53 -18.16 -11.37
CA ASN A 112 -7.91 -18.85 -10.13
C ASN A 112 -8.80 -18.00 -9.24
N ALA A 113 -9.46 -17.01 -9.81
CA ALA A 113 -10.49 -16.27 -9.11
C ALA A 113 -11.87 -16.85 -9.46
N ASN A 114 -12.37 -17.68 -8.58
CA ASN A 114 -13.78 -17.82 -8.29
C ASN A 114 -14.74 -18.22 -9.42
N THR A 115 -14.80 -19.50 -9.65
CA THR A 115 -16.14 -20.07 -9.50
C THR A 115 -16.53 -19.94 -8.03
N ALA A 116 -17.47 -19.05 -7.78
CA ALA A 116 -18.42 -19.01 -6.70
C ALA A 116 -17.98 -19.62 -5.36
N SER A 117 -18.10 -18.80 -4.33
CA SER A 117 -18.65 -19.24 -3.05
C SER A 117 -18.32 -20.69 -2.71
N SER A 118 -17.07 -20.94 -2.41
CA SER A 118 -16.77 -21.83 -1.33
C SER A 118 -16.18 -20.94 -0.25
N ALA A 119 -16.92 -20.85 0.83
CA ALA A 119 -16.37 -20.47 2.11
C ALA A 119 -14.94 -21.00 2.19
N PRO A 120 -13.98 -20.24 2.78
CA PRO A 120 -12.66 -20.77 3.03
C PRO A 120 -12.88 -22.16 3.60
N ALA A 121 -12.17 -23.15 3.05
CA ALA A 121 -12.23 -24.48 3.60
C ALA A 121 -12.02 -24.31 5.08
N SER A 122 -13.06 -24.59 5.85
CA SER A 122 -12.98 -24.74 7.28
C SER A 122 -11.82 -25.69 7.55
N SER A 123 -10.65 -25.14 7.81
CA SER A 123 -9.66 -25.88 8.57
C SER A 123 -10.35 -26.11 9.90
N THR A 124 -10.84 -27.33 10.04
CA THR A 124 -11.37 -27.94 11.25
C THR A 124 -10.59 -27.39 12.45
N GLY A 125 -11.33 -26.87 13.42
CA GLY A 125 -10.81 -26.26 14.62
C GLY A 125 -9.63 -27.02 15.22
N GLY A 126 -8.50 -26.37 15.13
CA GLY A 126 -7.36 -26.57 15.98
C GLY A 126 -7.05 -25.18 16.54
N SER A 127 -7.25 -25.02 17.84
CA SER A 127 -6.74 -23.88 18.61
C SER A 127 -5.21 -23.94 18.61
N GLY A 128 -4.62 -23.69 17.46
CA GLY A 128 -3.19 -23.49 17.27
C GLY A 128 -3.00 -22.16 16.58
N THR A 129 -2.39 -21.19 17.26
CA THR A 129 -1.94 -19.94 16.65
C THR A 129 -1.10 -20.26 15.43
N GLN A 130 -1.55 -19.82 14.26
CA GLN A 130 -0.80 -19.90 13.03
C GLN A 130 0.45 -19.04 13.21
N ASP A 131 1.64 -19.55 12.86
CA ASP A 131 2.89 -18.83 13.09
C ASP A 131 3.05 -17.62 12.17
N ALA A 132 2.35 -17.58 11.02
CA ALA A 132 2.37 -16.46 10.09
C ALA A 132 1.11 -16.45 9.19
N TYR A 133 0.71 -15.26 8.76
CA TYR A 133 -0.42 -15.01 7.87
C TYR A 133 0.10 -14.32 6.59
N GLY A 134 -0.30 -14.80 5.42
CA GLY A 134 0.07 -14.23 4.12
C GLY A 134 -0.89 -13.14 3.66
N GLU A 135 -0.73 -12.71 2.40
CA GLU A 135 -1.60 -11.73 1.76
C GLU A 135 -3.08 -12.14 1.80
N GLY A 136 -3.97 -11.17 1.94
CA GLY A 136 -5.42 -11.39 1.97
C GLY A 136 -6.17 -10.43 2.87
N MET A 137 -7.49 -10.65 2.95
CA MET A 137 -8.38 -9.94 3.88
C MET A 137 -8.79 -10.90 5.00
N TYR A 138 -8.69 -10.43 6.23
CA TYR A 138 -8.99 -11.17 7.45
C TYR A 138 -10.04 -10.45 8.28
N LYS A 139 -11.05 -11.16 8.74
CA LYS A 139 -11.98 -10.65 9.75
C LYS A 139 -11.46 -10.94 11.16
N ILE A 140 -11.15 -9.90 11.90
CA ILE A 140 -10.62 -10.01 13.25
C ILE A 140 -11.69 -10.56 14.19
N GLY A 141 -11.31 -11.50 15.05
CA GLY A 141 -12.19 -12.27 15.93
C GLY A 141 -12.79 -13.52 15.28
N SER A 142 -12.68 -13.68 13.95
CA SER A 142 -13.12 -14.87 13.21
C SER A 142 -11.97 -15.63 12.58
N ASP A 143 -11.18 -14.95 11.75
CA ASP A 143 -10.09 -15.56 10.98
C ASP A 143 -8.77 -15.52 11.77
N LEU A 144 -8.59 -14.47 12.56
CA LEU A 144 -7.48 -14.32 13.48
C LEU A 144 -7.90 -13.52 14.73
N PRO A 145 -7.26 -13.74 15.89
CA PRO A 145 -7.62 -13.04 17.11
C PRO A 145 -7.26 -11.55 17.05
N ALA A 146 -7.98 -10.74 17.83
CA ALA A 146 -7.57 -9.37 18.10
C ALA A 146 -6.22 -9.34 18.83
N GLY A 147 -5.41 -8.33 18.57
CA GLY A 147 -4.11 -8.19 19.19
C GLY A 147 -3.12 -7.40 18.37
N GLU A 148 -1.89 -7.35 18.84
CA GLU A 148 -0.76 -6.70 18.16
C GLU A 148 -0.01 -7.72 17.30
N TYR A 149 0.26 -7.32 16.08
CA TYR A 149 0.97 -8.09 15.05
C TYR A 149 2.17 -7.31 14.53
N VAL A 150 3.11 -8.03 13.93
CA VAL A 150 4.21 -7.44 13.17
C VAL A 150 4.06 -7.82 11.71
N LEU A 151 3.99 -6.82 10.84
CA LEU A 151 3.96 -6.97 9.40
C LEU A 151 5.40 -6.85 8.87
N LEU A 152 5.78 -7.79 8.02
CA LEU A 152 7.13 -7.92 7.46
C LEU A 152 7.02 -7.90 5.93
N PRO A 153 7.57 -6.89 5.24
CA PRO A 153 7.59 -6.86 3.78
C PRO A 153 8.15 -8.17 3.20
N ALA A 154 7.54 -8.66 2.13
CA ALA A 154 7.87 -9.93 1.48
C ALA A 154 8.33 -9.76 0.02
N SER A 155 8.46 -8.52 -0.46
CA SER A 155 8.85 -8.19 -1.83
C SER A 155 9.74 -6.94 -1.88
N GLU A 156 10.30 -6.64 -3.05
CA GLU A 156 11.06 -5.40 -3.31
C GLU A 156 10.14 -4.16 -3.45
N PHE A 157 8.84 -4.36 -3.47
CA PHE A 157 7.84 -3.28 -3.52
C PHE A 157 7.29 -3.02 -2.13
N SER A 158 6.92 -1.77 -1.87
CA SER A 158 6.29 -1.37 -0.62
C SER A 158 5.10 -2.28 -0.28
N ALA A 159 5.10 -2.79 0.92
CA ALA A 159 3.99 -3.52 1.48
C ALA A 159 2.83 -2.57 1.78
N TYR A 160 1.62 -3.11 1.90
CA TYR A 160 0.43 -2.32 2.21
C TYR A 160 -0.43 -3.03 3.23
N TYR A 161 -1.04 -2.26 4.13
CA TYR A 161 -2.17 -2.73 4.92
C TYR A 161 -3.32 -1.71 4.91
N ALA A 162 -4.53 -2.20 5.12
CA ALA A 162 -5.70 -1.40 5.46
C ALA A 162 -6.52 -2.08 6.55
N VAL A 163 -6.87 -1.34 7.58
CA VAL A 163 -7.84 -1.74 8.60
C VAL A 163 -9.14 -1.02 8.32
N SER A 164 -10.24 -1.77 8.19
CA SER A 164 -11.54 -1.23 7.83
C SER A 164 -12.63 -1.68 8.80
N SER A 165 -13.66 -0.87 8.96
CA SER A 165 -14.84 -1.18 9.79
C SER A 165 -15.76 -2.21 9.13
N THR A 166 -15.72 -2.33 7.79
CA THR A 166 -16.51 -3.30 7.01
C THR A 166 -15.66 -3.95 5.92
N SER A 167 -16.18 -5.00 5.28
CA SER A 167 -15.55 -5.65 4.11
C SER A 167 -15.93 -4.99 2.77
N SER A 168 -16.51 -3.80 2.79
CA SER A 168 -17.06 -3.16 1.59
C SER A 168 -16.00 -2.72 0.57
N GLY A 169 -14.75 -2.51 1.02
CA GLY A 169 -13.68 -1.92 0.22
C GLY A 169 -13.80 -0.41 -0.01
N LYS A 170 -14.79 0.24 0.62
CA LYS A 170 -15.00 1.69 0.49
C LYS A 170 -14.00 2.48 1.34
N VAL A 171 -13.58 3.62 0.81
CA VAL A 171 -12.61 4.50 1.47
C VAL A 171 -13.13 5.03 2.81
N GLU A 172 -14.45 5.33 2.90
CA GLU A 172 -15.09 5.80 4.13
C GLU A 172 -15.09 4.78 5.27
N ASP A 173 -14.87 3.50 4.97
CA ASP A 173 -14.80 2.43 5.96
C ASP A 173 -13.37 2.19 6.49
N ILE A 174 -12.35 2.82 5.86
CA ILE A 174 -10.95 2.67 6.27
C ILE A 174 -10.73 3.42 7.60
N LEU A 175 -10.25 2.71 8.58
CA LEU A 175 -9.88 3.23 9.91
C LEU A 175 -8.41 3.64 9.94
N ASP A 176 -7.55 2.86 9.27
CA ASP A 176 -6.12 3.11 9.14
C ASP A 176 -5.56 2.37 7.93
N ASN A 177 -4.57 2.94 7.26
CA ASN A 177 -3.85 2.28 6.18
C ASN A 177 -2.46 2.89 6.00
N ASP A 178 -1.53 2.10 5.47
CA ASP A 178 -0.18 2.58 5.17
C ASP A 178 0.49 1.75 4.07
N ASN A 179 1.41 2.40 3.34
CA ASN A 179 2.43 1.75 2.53
C ASN A 179 3.76 1.82 3.28
N PHE A 180 4.47 0.68 3.38
CA PHE A 180 5.68 0.60 4.21
C PHE A 180 6.72 -0.33 3.59
N ASP A 181 8.00 0.01 3.80
CA ASP A 181 9.13 -0.73 3.26
C ASP A 181 9.89 -1.53 4.32
N GLY A 182 9.81 -1.12 5.58
CA GLY A 182 10.36 -1.82 6.74
C GLY A 182 9.29 -2.55 7.56
N ARG A 183 9.68 -3.19 8.66
CA ARG A 183 8.73 -3.81 9.59
C ARG A 183 7.70 -2.80 10.11
N ARG A 184 6.47 -3.26 10.41
CA ARG A 184 5.39 -2.42 10.93
C ARG A 184 4.67 -3.12 12.07
N TYR A 185 4.42 -2.43 13.18
CA TYR A 185 3.54 -2.87 14.24
C TYR A 185 2.11 -2.42 13.95
N LEU A 186 1.14 -3.29 14.20
CA LEU A 186 -0.27 -3.01 13.98
C LEU A 186 -1.12 -3.73 15.03
N THR A 187 -1.91 -3.00 15.78
CA THR A 187 -2.90 -3.54 16.71
C THR A 187 -4.29 -3.44 16.14
N VAL A 188 -4.99 -4.56 16.06
CA VAL A 188 -6.34 -4.69 15.50
C VAL A 188 -7.32 -5.24 16.52
N ALA A 189 -8.59 -4.85 16.43
CA ALA A 189 -9.66 -5.20 17.36
C ALA A 189 -10.72 -6.11 16.72
N ASP A 190 -11.45 -6.85 17.55
CA ASP A 190 -12.54 -7.73 17.11
C ASP A 190 -13.58 -6.97 16.26
N GLY A 191 -13.97 -7.58 15.16
CA GLY A 191 -14.95 -7.04 14.23
C GLY A 191 -14.37 -6.20 13.09
N GLN A 192 -13.11 -5.77 13.20
CA GLN A 192 -12.41 -5.10 12.11
C GLN A 192 -12.06 -6.05 10.96
N TYR A 193 -11.79 -5.49 9.79
CA TYR A 193 -11.28 -6.20 8.62
C TYR A 193 -9.88 -5.69 8.31
N LEU A 194 -8.91 -6.58 8.26
CA LEU A 194 -7.53 -6.27 7.92
C LEU A 194 -7.19 -6.84 6.55
N THR A 195 -6.82 -5.97 5.61
CA THR A 195 -6.23 -6.35 4.33
C THR A 195 -4.73 -6.16 4.38
N ILE A 196 -3.95 -7.15 3.96
CA ILE A 196 -2.50 -7.07 3.82
C ILE A 196 -2.05 -7.52 2.44
N GLN A 197 -1.08 -6.79 1.87
CA GLN A 197 -0.51 -7.05 0.55
C GLN A 197 1.01 -6.90 0.58
N ARG A 198 1.70 -7.76 -0.14
CA ARG A 198 3.16 -7.79 -0.27
C ARG A 198 3.91 -7.87 1.06
N CYS A 199 3.26 -8.45 2.09
CA CYS A 199 3.85 -8.70 3.39
C CYS A 199 3.36 -10.02 4.00
N THR A 200 4.10 -10.47 4.97
CA THR A 200 3.69 -11.54 5.90
C THR A 200 3.43 -10.90 7.25
N MET A 201 2.34 -11.28 7.90
CA MET A 201 2.00 -10.84 9.25
C MET A 201 2.24 -11.97 10.24
N VAL A 202 2.87 -11.65 11.36
CA VAL A 202 3.13 -12.61 12.45
C VAL A 202 2.60 -12.10 13.78
N PRO A 203 2.10 -12.98 14.67
CA PRO A 203 1.79 -12.60 16.05
C PRO A 203 3.02 -12.03 16.74
N LEU A 204 2.83 -11.11 17.69
CA LEU A 204 3.93 -10.41 18.37
C LEU A 204 4.96 -11.37 19.00
N ASP A 205 4.50 -12.49 19.60
CA ASP A 205 5.37 -13.50 20.20
C ASP A 205 6.17 -14.35 19.21
N LYS A 206 5.86 -14.24 17.92
CA LYS A 206 6.54 -14.91 16.79
C LYS A 206 7.37 -13.97 15.95
N ALA A 207 7.32 -12.67 16.26
CA ALA A 207 8.05 -11.68 15.50
C ALA A 207 9.57 -11.90 15.61
N PRO A 208 10.31 -11.85 14.48
CA PRO A 208 11.77 -11.94 14.54
C PRO A 208 12.35 -10.74 15.30
N ALA A 209 13.37 -10.99 16.11
CA ALA A 209 14.11 -9.93 16.79
C ALA A 209 14.76 -8.99 15.76
N VAL A 210 14.84 -7.72 16.13
CA VAL A 210 15.59 -6.73 15.33
C VAL A 210 17.09 -6.99 15.46
N ASP A 211 17.80 -7.06 14.34
CA ASP A 211 19.25 -7.15 14.36
C ASP A 211 19.85 -5.76 14.61
N THR A 212 20.39 -5.58 15.80
CA THR A 212 21.06 -4.34 16.23
C THR A 212 22.58 -4.46 16.26
N SER A 213 23.14 -5.56 15.78
CA SER A 213 24.56 -5.89 15.92
C SER A 213 25.49 -4.94 15.15
N SER A 214 25.02 -4.36 14.05
CA SER A 214 25.79 -3.38 13.26
C SER A 214 25.86 -1.99 13.91
N GLY A 215 25.03 -1.72 14.90
CA GLY A 215 24.85 -0.37 15.46
C GLY A 215 23.98 0.55 14.58
N VAL A 216 23.42 0.03 13.48
CA VAL A 216 22.50 0.72 12.59
C VAL A 216 21.33 -0.21 12.31
N VAL A 217 20.11 0.31 12.33
CA VAL A 217 18.92 -0.41 11.89
C VAL A 217 18.25 0.32 10.73
N PRO A 218 17.68 -0.40 9.75
CA PRO A 218 17.07 0.19 8.56
C PRO A 218 15.77 0.93 8.90
N GLU A 219 15.10 1.47 7.90
CA GLU A 219 13.73 1.99 8.02
C GLU A 219 12.75 0.95 8.53
N GLY A 220 11.68 1.42 9.18
CA GLY A 220 10.64 0.59 9.77
C GLY A 220 10.07 1.18 11.05
N MET A 221 9.21 0.43 11.73
CA MET A 221 8.62 0.78 13.01
C MET A 221 9.23 -0.09 14.12
N TYR A 222 9.72 0.55 15.16
CA TYR A 222 10.45 -0.08 16.27
C TYR A 222 9.78 0.21 17.61
N ARG A 223 9.55 -0.83 18.40
CA ARG A 223 9.02 -0.70 19.76
C ARG A 223 10.14 -0.40 20.74
N VAL A 224 10.07 0.77 21.36
CA VAL A 224 11.10 1.25 22.29
C VAL A 224 11.02 0.50 23.61
N GLY A 225 12.16 0.00 24.07
CA GLY A 225 12.28 -0.88 25.23
C GLY A 225 12.21 -2.37 24.90
N THR A 226 11.89 -2.72 23.63
CA THR A 226 11.87 -4.11 23.16
C THR A 226 12.83 -4.30 21.99
N ASP A 227 12.63 -3.58 20.88
CA ASP A 227 13.46 -3.65 19.68
C ASP A 227 14.71 -2.79 19.82
N ILE A 228 14.52 -1.59 20.35
CA ILE A 228 15.56 -0.60 20.57
C ILE A 228 15.43 -0.02 21.98
N PRO A 229 16.51 0.36 22.67
CA PRO A 229 16.45 0.99 23.99
C PRO A 229 15.82 2.40 23.92
N ALA A 230 15.33 2.93 25.04
CA ALA A 230 14.98 4.34 25.14
C ALA A 230 16.25 5.22 25.07
N GLY A 231 16.14 6.40 24.45
CA GLY A 231 17.26 7.31 24.32
C GLY A 231 17.12 8.30 23.17
N GLU A 232 18.21 9.04 22.92
CA GLU A 232 18.32 9.91 21.77
C GLU A 232 19.00 9.18 20.61
N TYR A 233 18.39 9.24 19.45
CA TYR A 233 18.82 8.59 18.22
C TYR A 233 19.16 9.61 17.15
N LYS A 234 20.19 9.33 16.36
CA LYS A 234 20.50 10.05 15.14
C LYS A 234 19.91 9.29 13.97
N LEU A 235 18.97 9.89 13.25
CA LEU A 235 18.48 9.40 11.98
C LEU A 235 19.31 9.99 10.86
N HIS A 236 19.68 9.16 9.90
CA HIS A 236 20.46 9.56 8.72
C HIS A 236 19.61 9.27 7.47
N ASN A 237 19.27 10.32 6.74
CA ASN A 237 18.60 10.17 5.46
C ASN A 237 19.58 9.58 4.44
N ASN A 238 19.25 8.40 3.91
CA ASN A 238 20.03 7.67 2.91
C ASN A 238 19.36 7.64 1.52
N SER A 239 18.37 8.52 1.31
CA SER A 239 17.58 8.67 0.09
C SER A 239 17.79 10.03 -0.56
N ASP A 240 17.47 10.13 -1.85
CA ASP A 240 17.43 11.42 -2.58
C ASP A 240 16.20 12.25 -2.20
N PHE A 241 15.22 11.66 -1.51
CA PHE A 241 14.02 12.32 -0.98
C PHE A 241 14.17 12.59 0.51
N ASP A 242 13.35 13.50 1.03
CA ASP A 242 13.31 13.74 2.48
C ASP A 242 12.95 12.46 3.24
N GLY A 243 13.72 12.17 4.27
CA GLY A 243 13.39 11.18 5.27
C GLY A 243 12.19 11.64 6.09
N TYR A 244 11.52 10.71 6.74
CA TYR A 244 10.41 10.98 7.62
C TYR A 244 10.51 10.14 8.90
N TYR A 245 10.12 10.71 10.03
CA TYR A 245 9.96 9.95 11.26
C TYR A 245 8.67 10.32 12.00
N GLU A 246 8.16 9.36 12.77
CA GLU A 246 7.10 9.56 13.76
C GLU A 246 7.51 8.91 15.09
N VAL A 247 7.15 9.56 16.19
CA VAL A 247 7.09 8.93 17.51
C VAL A 247 5.63 8.75 17.87
N ARG A 248 5.22 7.52 18.15
CA ARG A 248 3.84 7.17 18.46
C ARG A 248 3.69 6.62 19.88
N SER A 249 2.54 6.86 20.49
CA SER A 249 2.15 6.30 21.79
C SER A 249 1.65 4.85 21.68
N SER A 250 1.15 4.44 20.51
CA SER A 250 0.58 3.12 20.28
C SER A 250 0.67 2.67 18.81
N SER A 251 0.38 1.39 18.56
CA SER A 251 0.20 0.77 17.24
C SER A 251 -1.28 0.48 16.92
N ILE A 252 -2.22 1.06 17.68
CA ILE A 252 -3.65 0.81 17.51
C ILE A 252 -4.16 1.51 16.27
N ALA A 253 -4.71 0.73 15.32
CA ALA A 253 -5.21 1.23 14.05
C ALA A 253 -6.26 2.36 14.20
N GLU A 254 -7.23 2.20 15.11
CA GLU A 254 -8.29 3.20 15.31
C GLU A 254 -7.80 4.53 15.87
N GLU A 255 -6.62 4.57 16.49
CA GLU A 255 -6.05 5.82 17.01
C GLU A 255 -5.41 6.65 15.89
N GLY A 256 -5.02 6.01 14.77
CA GLY A 256 -4.49 6.70 13.59
C GLY A 256 -3.50 7.82 13.95
N PHE A 257 -3.81 9.04 13.50
CA PHE A 257 -2.99 10.23 13.77
C PHE A 257 -3.00 10.66 15.26
N ASP A 258 -4.02 10.29 16.05
CA ASP A 258 -4.10 10.67 17.48
C ASP A 258 -3.01 9.98 18.30
N SER A 259 -2.42 8.90 17.81
CA SER A 259 -1.28 8.24 18.45
C SER A 259 0.06 8.95 18.23
N ILE A 260 0.16 9.91 17.31
CA ILE A 260 1.41 10.60 16.98
C ILE A 260 1.74 11.61 18.07
N ILE A 261 2.89 11.43 18.70
CA ILE A 261 3.44 12.36 19.71
C ILE A 261 4.21 13.48 19.02
N THR A 262 5.02 13.14 18.03
CA THR A 262 5.78 14.06 17.18
C THR A 262 6.16 13.41 15.88
N ASN A 263 6.32 14.19 14.83
CA ASN A 263 6.79 13.74 13.52
C ASN A 263 7.47 14.90 12.78
N ASP A 264 8.32 14.58 11.80
CA ASP A 264 8.92 15.58 10.92
C ASP A 264 9.45 14.94 9.63
N ASN A 265 9.53 15.74 8.56
CA ASN A 265 10.31 15.45 7.37
C ASN A 265 11.68 16.09 7.50
N PHE A 266 12.73 15.41 7.05
CA PHE A 266 14.09 15.91 7.20
C PHE A 266 14.99 15.52 6.03
N SER A 267 15.89 16.46 5.67
CA SER A 267 17.00 16.21 4.77
C SER A 267 18.29 16.04 5.60
N GLY A 268 19.12 15.03 5.27
CA GLY A 268 20.37 14.78 5.98
C GLY A 268 20.19 14.10 7.34
N ASP A 269 20.66 14.70 8.42
CA ASP A 269 20.66 14.13 9.77
C ASP A 269 19.70 14.86 10.70
N VAL A 270 18.94 14.12 11.54
CA VAL A 270 18.10 14.65 12.60
C VAL A 270 18.27 13.85 13.90
N TYR A 271 18.01 14.45 15.04
CA TYR A 271 17.97 13.75 16.32
C TYR A 271 16.54 13.63 16.84
N VAL A 272 16.19 12.44 17.34
CA VAL A 272 14.89 12.15 17.95
C VAL A 272 15.11 11.47 19.29
N THR A 273 14.36 11.89 20.32
CA THR A 273 14.37 11.24 21.64
C THR A 273 13.10 10.41 21.79
N VAL A 274 13.25 9.17 22.25
CA VAL A 274 12.16 8.22 22.46
C VAL A 274 12.23 7.56 23.83
N GLU A 275 11.06 7.22 24.38
CA GLU A 275 10.89 6.65 25.70
C GLU A 275 10.34 5.21 25.63
N ASN A 276 10.56 4.42 26.68
CA ASN A 276 10.03 3.05 26.75
C ASN A 276 8.50 3.02 26.55
N GLY A 277 8.06 2.10 25.73
CA GLY A 277 6.64 1.90 25.40
C GLY A 277 6.15 2.69 24.21
N GLN A 278 6.93 3.64 23.70
CA GLN A 278 6.66 4.33 22.44
C GLN A 278 7.07 3.48 21.22
N TYR A 279 6.64 3.93 20.06
CA TYR A 279 7.05 3.37 18.78
C TYR A 279 7.74 4.47 17.97
N LEU A 280 8.90 4.15 17.39
CA LEU A 280 9.60 5.00 16.45
C LEU A 280 9.41 4.46 15.04
N VAL A 281 8.78 5.24 14.18
CA VAL A 281 8.65 4.97 12.73
C VAL A 281 9.72 5.78 12.01
N VAL A 282 10.42 5.15 11.08
CA VAL A 282 11.45 5.77 10.25
C VAL A 282 11.24 5.33 8.81
N ASN A 283 11.10 6.27 7.89
CA ASN A 283 10.96 6.04 6.46
C ASN A 283 12.07 6.77 5.70
N ARG A 284 12.65 6.14 4.68
CA ARG A 284 13.73 6.67 3.83
C ARG A 284 14.95 7.14 4.63
N ALA A 285 15.22 6.50 5.74
CA ALA A 285 16.36 6.80 6.61
C ALA A 285 16.76 5.58 7.43
N GLU A 286 17.98 5.61 7.94
CA GLU A 286 18.48 4.62 8.88
C GLU A 286 18.61 5.21 10.29
N LEU A 287 18.48 4.34 11.27
CA LEU A 287 18.56 4.68 12.69
C LEU A 287 19.91 4.27 13.25
N ASN A 288 20.71 5.23 13.71
CA ASN A 288 21.97 4.99 14.38
C ASN A 288 21.74 4.76 15.88
N LEU A 289 22.10 3.57 16.36
CA LEU A 289 21.95 3.22 17.76
C LEU A 289 22.95 3.98 18.64
N PRO A 290 22.55 4.40 19.86
CA PRO A 290 23.49 5.04 20.81
C PRO A 290 24.63 4.08 21.15
N LYS A 291 25.85 4.63 21.24
CA LYS A 291 27.08 3.89 21.60
C LYS A 291 27.14 3.62 23.08
#